data_4cebc408face511e06c874950986bf88
#
_entry.id   4cebc408face511e06c874950986bf88
#
_cell.length_a   1.000
_cell.length_b   1.000
_cell.length_c   1.000
_cell.angle_alpha   90.00
_cell.angle_beta   90.00
_cell.angle_gamma   90.00
#
_symmetry.space_group_name_H-M   'P 1'
#
loop_
_entity.id
_entity.type
_entity.pdbx_description
1 polymer ?
#
loop_
_entity_poly.entity_id
_entity_poly.type
_entity_poly.pdbx_seq_one_letter_code
_entity_poly.pdbx_strand_id
1 'polypeptide(L)'
;HPERCIGCGACVRACQHHATRVLSLNADNKVDKDTCCCVGCGECVIACPTGAWTRKPTKFYRVTLGGRSGKQYPRMGKIFLNWITEDALLQVFSNWQKFSAWVMDNKPEYIHGGHLIDIAGYPKFKELILDGVELNPECLVAEELYWTESEQRANIHLKPLEQHKKAGPQN
;
A
#
# COMPACT_ATOMS: atom_id res chain seq x y z
N HIS A 1 10.78 -16.40 -15.65
CA HIS A 1 11.54 -17.21 -16.60
C HIS A 1 11.96 -16.38 -17.83
N PRO A 2 12.94 -15.45 -17.64
CA PRO A 2 13.38 -14.60 -18.75
C PRO A 2 13.97 -15.39 -19.92
N GLU A 3 14.51 -16.57 -19.66
CA GLU A 3 15.04 -17.51 -20.68
C GLU A 3 13.98 -18.01 -21.66
N ARG A 4 12.71 -18.04 -21.23
CA ARG A 4 11.56 -18.40 -22.07
C ARG A 4 10.96 -17.24 -22.83
N CYS A 5 11.37 -16.01 -22.50
CA CYS A 5 10.80 -14.81 -23.11
C CYS A 5 11.33 -14.64 -24.54
N ILE A 6 10.42 -14.59 -25.51
CA ILE A 6 10.70 -14.38 -26.95
C ILE A 6 10.45 -12.93 -27.39
N GLY A 7 10.17 -12.00 -26.49
CA GLY A 7 9.96 -10.58 -26.81
C GLY A 7 8.67 -10.25 -27.58
N CYS A 8 7.69 -11.15 -27.62
CA CYS A 8 6.48 -10.97 -28.45
C CYS A 8 5.53 -9.84 -27.99
N GLY A 9 5.73 -9.28 -26.80
CA GLY A 9 4.94 -8.17 -26.25
C GLY A 9 3.49 -8.52 -25.88
N ALA A 10 3.06 -9.78 -25.93
CA ALA A 10 1.68 -10.17 -25.61
C ALA A 10 1.29 -9.78 -24.18
N CYS A 11 2.16 -10.01 -23.21
CA CYS A 11 1.96 -9.63 -21.81
C CYS A 11 1.91 -8.11 -21.62
N VAL A 12 2.69 -7.34 -22.39
CA VAL A 12 2.66 -5.86 -22.35
C VAL A 12 1.31 -5.36 -22.84
N ARG A 13 0.80 -5.88 -23.95
CA ARG A 13 -0.54 -5.54 -24.48
C ARG A 13 -1.64 -5.90 -23.50
N ALA A 14 -1.60 -7.08 -22.88
CA ALA A 14 -2.56 -7.50 -21.88
C ALA A 14 -2.54 -6.56 -20.65
N CYS A 15 -1.35 -6.18 -20.18
CA CYS A 15 -1.19 -5.23 -19.07
C CYS A 15 -1.75 -3.83 -19.39
N GLN A 16 -1.58 -3.36 -20.64
CA GLN A 16 -2.14 -2.08 -21.08
C GLN A 16 -3.66 -2.08 -21.11
N HIS A 17 -4.29 -3.19 -21.50
CA HIS A 17 -5.75 -3.35 -21.52
C HIS A 17 -6.36 -3.23 -20.12
N HIS A 18 -5.67 -3.76 -19.10
CA HIS A 18 -6.13 -3.71 -17.71
C HIS A 18 -5.61 -2.50 -16.93
N ALA A 19 -5.17 -1.47 -17.61
CA ALA A 19 -4.87 -0.13 -17.09
C ALA A 19 -3.67 0.02 -16.14
N THR A 20 -2.98 -1.03 -15.74
CA THR A 20 -1.83 -0.89 -14.83
C THR A 20 -0.55 -0.47 -15.55
N ARG A 21 -0.37 -0.88 -16.81
CA ARG A 21 0.74 -0.48 -17.71
C ARG A 21 2.13 -0.63 -17.09
N VAL A 22 2.30 -1.66 -16.25
CA VAL A 22 3.53 -1.88 -15.50
C VAL A 22 4.54 -2.75 -16.23
N LEU A 23 4.22 -3.23 -17.44
CA LEU A 23 5.09 -4.01 -18.28
C LEU A 23 5.53 -3.23 -19.51
N SER A 24 6.82 -3.28 -19.82
CA SER A 24 7.43 -2.69 -21.01
C SER A 24 8.43 -3.68 -21.62
N LEU A 25 8.79 -3.46 -22.89
CA LEU A 25 9.93 -4.15 -23.50
C LEU A 25 11.17 -3.27 -23.35
N ASN A 26 12.26 -3.85 -22.92
CA ASN A 26 13.57 -3.20 -22.87
C ASN A 26 14.30 -3.28 -24.21
N ALA A 27 15.52 -2.74 -24.29
CA ALA A 27 16.34 -2.72 -25.49
C ALA A 27 16.67 -4.13 -26.05
N ASP A 28 16.71 -5.14 -25.19
CA ASP A 28 16.97 -6.53 -25.56
C ASP A 28 15.69 -7.31 -25.93
N ASN A 29 14.57 -6.61 -26.13
CA ASN A 29 13.25 -7.20 -26.35
C ASN A 29 12.81 -8.15 -25.22
N LYS A 30 13.31 -7.95 -24.01
CA LYS A 30 12.83 -8.66 -22.82
C LYS A 30 11.86 -7.79 -22.06
N VAL A 31 11.01 -8.42 -21.26
CA VAL A 31 9.97 -7.70 -20.52
C VAL A 31 10.51 -7.24 -19.17
N ASP A 32 10.44 -5.94 -18.93
CA ASP A 32 10.63 -5.32 -17.63
C ASP A 32 9.30 -5.12 -16.93
N LYS A 33 9.32 -5.16 -15.60
CA LYS A 33 8.15 -5.02 -14.74
C LYS A 33 8.39 -3.99 -13.66
N ASP A 34 7.58 -2.93 -13.66
CA ASP A 34 7.44 -2.07 -12.50
C ASP A 34 6.57 -2.75 -11.43
N THR A 35 7.21 -3.23 -10.37
CA THR A 35 6.53 -3.94 -9.28
C THR A 35 5.72 -3.02 -8.38
N CYS A 36 6.04 -1.71 -8.34
CA CYS A 36 5.40 -0.73 -7.48
C CYS A 36 3.89 -0.61 -7.77
N CYS A 37 3.53 -0.52 -9.05
CA CYS A 37 2.15 -0.31 -9.49
C CYS A 37 1.42 -1.61 -9.87
N CYS A 38 2.10 -2.75 -9.88
CA CYS A 38 1.50 -4.04 -10.24
C CYS A 38 0.43 -4.45 -9.23
N VAL A 39 -0.78 -4.75 -9.73
CA VAL A 39 -1.91 -5.22 -8.91
C VAL A 39 -2.01 -6.75 -8.80
N GLY A 40 -1.11 -7.49 -9.44
CA GLY A 40 -1.11 -8.96 -9.37
C GLY A 40 -2.28 -9.65 -10.09
N CYS A 41 -2.93 -9.01 -11.05
CA CYS A 41 -4.11 -9.55 -11.76
C CYS A 41 -3.83 -10.89 -12.47
N GLY A 42 -2.58 -11.10 -12.95
CA GLY A 42 -2.15 -12.33 -13.61
C GLY A 42 -2.42 -12.39 -15.11
N GLU A 43 -2.95 -11.35 -15.73
CA GLU A 43 -3.20 -11.31 -17.18
C GLU A 43 -1.94 -11.57 -18.02
N CYS A 44 -0.78 -11.10 -17.54
CA CYS A 44 0.50 -11.37 -18.17
C CYS A 44 0.87 -12.86 -18.18
N VAL A 45 0.42 -13.61 -17.17
CA VAL A 45 0.63 -15.08 -17.11
C VAL A 45 -0.21 -15.78 -18.15
N ILE A 46 -1.49 -15.40 -18.26
CA ILE A 46 -2.45 -15.98 -19.21
C ILE A 46 -2.05 -15.64 -20.65
N ALA A 47 -1.61 -14.40 -20.89
CA ALA A 47 -1.25 -13.92 -22.22
C ALA A 47 0.10 -14.44 -22.73
N CYS A 48 0.94 -15.03 -21.89
CA CYS A 48 2.29 -15.45 -22.28
C CYS A 48 2.28 -16.80 -23.01
N PRO A 49 2.58 -16.84 -24.33
CA PRO A 49 2.50 -18.09 -25.11
C PRO A 49 3.61 -19.09 -24.77
N THR A 50 4.70 -18.62 -24.14
CA THR A 50 5.87 -19.45 -23.80
C THR A 50 5.97 -19.81 -22.33
N GLY A 51 4.99 -19.37 -21.50
CA GLY A 51 5.02 -19.59 -20.06
C GLY A 51 6.21 -18.93 -19.36
N ALA A 52 6.73 -17.83 -19.91
CA ALA A 52 7.79 -17.05 -19.27
C ALA A 52 7.33 -16.39 -17.97
N TRP A 53 6.03 -16.14 -17.82
CA TRP A 53 5.39 -15.67 -16.60
C TRP A 53 4.74 -16.83 -15.86
N THR A 54 4.98 -16.91 -14.56
CA THR A 54 4.32 -17.86 -13.65
C THR A 54 3.82 -17.14 -12.41
N ARG A 55 2.88 -17.74 -11.69
CA ARG A 55 2.47 -17.26 -10.37
C ARG A 55 3.26 -17.97 -9.28
N LYS A 56 3.69 -17.24 -8.26
CA LYS A 56 4.18 -17.85 -7.03
C LYS A 56 3.01 -18.50 -6.29
N PRO A 57 3.22 -19.63 -5.58
CA PRO A 57 2.20 -20.24 -4.74
C PRO A 57 1.86 -19.37 -3.52
N THR A 58 2.82 -18.55 -3.05
CA THR A 58 2.65 -17.66 -1.91
C THR A 58 1.67 -16.55 -2.23
N LYS A 59 0.71 -16.35 -1.35
CA LYS A 59 -0.22 -15.21 -1.41
C LYS A 59 0.45 -13.97 -0.85
N PHE A 60 0.30 -12.87 -1.56
CA PHE A 60 0.75 -11.54 -1.11
C PHE A 60 -0.43 -10.59 -1.06
N TYR A 61 -0.34 -9.63 -0.16
CA TYR A 61 -1.38 -8.64 0.09
C TYR A 61 -0.88 -7.22 -0.18
N ARG A 62 -1.83 -6.33 -0.40
CA ARG A 62 -1.60 -4.88 -0.49
C ARG A 62 -2.40 -4.19 0.60
N VAL A 63 -1.75 -3.27 1.31
CA VAL A 63 -2.40 -2.39 2.28
C VAL A 63 -2.54 -1.00 1.67
N THR A 64 -3.77 -0.52 1.61
CA THR A 64 -4.11 0.83 1.15
C THR A 64 -4.73 1.59 2.31
N LEU A 65 -4.29 2.81 2.54
CA LEU A 65 -4.67 3.61 3.70
C LEU A 65 -5.42 4.87 3.32
N GLY A 66 -6.22 5.36 4.25
CA GLY A 66 -6.79 6.69 4.24
C GLY A 66 -7.91 6.94 3.23
N GLY A 67 -8.40 5.92 2.53
CA GLY A 67 -9.52 6.04 1.62
C GLY A 67 -10.82 6.43 2.34
N ARG A 68 -11.60 7.32 1.71
CA ARG A 68 -12.91 7.77 2.19
C ARG A 68 -13.77 8.20 1.01
N SER A 69 -14.87 7.50 0.76
CA SER A 69 -15.72 7.72 -0.42
C SER A 69 -17.04 8.45 -0.12
N GLY A 70 -17.64 8.26 1.04
CA GLY A 70 -19.00 8.69 1.34
C GLY A 70 -19.17 10.13 1.86
N LYS A 71 -18.28 11.07 1.54
CA LYS A 71 -18.31 12.44 2.05
C LYS A 71 -18.23 13.47 0.92
N GLN A 72 -18.57 14.73 1.23
CA GLN A 72 -18.50 15.86 0.30
C GLN A 72 -17.09 16.01 -0.33
N TYR A 73 -16.05 15.69 0.42
CA TYR A 73 -14.67 15.69 -0.06
C TYR A 73 -14.14 14.25 -0.03
N PRO A 74 -14.26 13.50 -1.12
CA PRO A 74 -13.73 12.15 -1.21
C PRO A 74 -12.20 12.16 -1.11
N ARG A 75 -11.66 11.08 -0.55
CA ARG A 75 -10.23 10.90 -0.38
C ARG A 75 -9.85 9.52 -0.90
N MET A 76 -8.93 9.47 -1.84
CA MET A 76 -8.45 8.22 -2.39
C MET A 76 -7.44 7.56 -1.45
N GLY A 77 -7.58 6.27 -1.27
CA GLY A 77 -6.59 5.49 -0.52
C GLY A 77 -5.25 5.46 -1.23
N LYS A 78 -4.16 5.59 -0.47
CA LYS A 78 -2.78 5.48 -0.96
C LYS A 78 -2.20 4.13 -0.56
N ILE A 79 -1.38 3.54 -1.44
CA ILE A 79 -0.70 2.28 -1.14
C ILE A 79 0.35 2.55 -0.06
N PHE A 80 0.26 1.81 1.03
CA PHE A 80 1.22 1.84 2.13
C PHE A 80 2.21 0.68 2.03
N LEU A 81 1.68 -0.54 1.89
CA LEU A 81 2.48 -1.76 1.75
C LEU A 81 2.03 -2.51 0.51
N ASN A 82 2.97 -3.08 -0.21
CA ASN A 82 2.69 -3.96 -1.34
C ASN A 82 3.52 -5.23 -1.23
N TRP A 83 2.96 -6.35 -1.62
CA TRP A 83 3.60 -7.67 -1.59
C TRP A 83 3.99 -8.17 -0.20
N ILE A 84 3.16 -7.90 0.82
CA ILE A 84 3.38 -8.45 2.16
C ILE A 84 2.74 -9.83 2.32
N THR A 85 3.30 -10.64 3.20
CA THR A 85 2.75 -11.94 3.59
C THR A 85 1.56 -11.80 4.52
N GLU A 86 0.81 -12.89 4.74
CA GLU A 86 -0.34 -12.90 5.64
C GLU A 86 0.06 -12.63 7.09
N ASP A 87 1.15 -13.23 7.55
CA ASP A 87 1.65 -13.05 8.92
C ASP A 87 2.03 -11.59 9.20
N ALA A 88 2.77 -10.97 8.26
CA ALA A 88 3.10 -9.54 8.35
C ALA A 88 1.85 -8.67 8.34
N LEU A 89 0.82 -9.01 7.53
CA LEU A 89 -0.45 -8.30 7.49
C LEU A 89 -1.18 -8.35 8.84
N LEU A 90 -1.25 -9.53 9.46
CA LEU A 90 -1.88 -9.70 10.78
C LEU A 90 -1.18 -8.89 11.86
N GLN A 91 0.15 -8.84 11.81
CA GLN A 91 0.92 -8.02 12.74
C GLN A 91 0.70 -6.52 12.52
N VAL A 92 0.65 -6.07 11.28
CA VAL A 92 0.27 -4.69 10.91
C VAL A 92 -1.11 -4.34 11.48
N PHE A 93 -2.11 -5.25 11.41
CA PHE A 93 -3.43 -5.01 12.01
C PHE A 93 -3.37 -4.91 13.53
N SER A 94 -2.59 -5.75 14.19
CA SER A 94 -2.38 -5.65 15.64
C SER A 94 -1.77 -4.30 16.04
N ASN A 95 -0.74 -3.87 15.32
CA ASN A 95 -0.11 -2.57 15.55
C ASN A 95 -1.04 -1.40 15.23
N TRP A 96 -1.90 -1.55 14.22
CA TRP A 96 -2.93 -0.56 13.91
C TRP A 96 -3.89 -0.34 15.07
N GLN A 97 -4.31 -1.39 15.77
CA GLN A 97 -5.18 -1.25 16.96
C GLN A 97 -4.48 -0.44 18.06
N LYS A 98 -3.22 -0.75 18.36
CA LYS A 98 -2.41 -0.01 19.34
C LYS A 98 -2.23 1.46 18.93
N PHE A 99 -1.88 1.70 17.67
CA PHE A 99 -1.73 3.03 17.10
C PHE A 99 -3.02 3.84 17.21
N SER A 100 -4.15 3.25 16.83
CA SER A 100 -5.45 3.93 16.89
C SER A 100 -5.82 4.30 18.33
N ALA A 101 -5.66 3.38 19.26
CA ALA A 101 -5.89 3.64 20.68
C ALA A 101 -5.00 4.77 21.22
N TRP A 102 -3.73 4.76 20.82
CA TRP A 102 -2.77 5.79 21.20
C TRP A 102 -3.17 7.17 20.66
N VAL A 103 -3.50 7.30 19.37
CA VAL A 103 -3.89 8.59 18.77
C VAL A 103 -5.19 9.11 19.37
N MET A 104 -6.16 8.24 19.63
CA MET A 104 -7.45 8.59 20.21
C MET A 104 -7.43 8.76 21.74
N ASP A 105 -6.27 8.57 22.38
CA ASP A 105 -6.14 8.62 23.83
C ASP A 105 -7.08 7.64 24.55
N ASN A 106 -7.24 6.45 24.00
CA ASN A 106 -8.18 5.42 24.44
C ASN A 106 -9.65 5.91 24.59
N LYS A 107 -10.00 7.06 23.98
CA LYS A 107 -11.38 7.54 23.95
C LYS A 107 -12.13 6.92 22.78
N PRO A 108 -13.37 6.48 22.96
CA PRO A 108 -14.17 5.90 21.89
C PRO A 108 -14.76 7.00 20.99
N GLU A 109 -13.93 7.59 20.15
CA GLU A 109 -14.36 8.57 19.16
C GLU A 109 -14.42 7.94 17.76
N TYR A 110 -15.44 8.33 16.97
CA TYR A 110 -15.52 7.89 15.59
C TYR A 110 -14.65 8.78 14.70
N ILE A 111 -13.43 8.31 14.43
CA ILE A 111 -12.48 8.98 13.55
C ILE A 111 -12.09 8.02 12.41
N HIS A 112 -12.11 8.50 11.17
CA HIS A 112 -11.63 7.72 10.04
C HIS A 112 -10.12 7.48 10.15
N GLY A 113 -9.66 6.27 9.81
CA GLY A 113 -8.25 5.87 9.92
C GLY A 113 -7.26 6.82 9.23
N GLY A 114 -7.64 7.42 8.10
CA GLY A 114 -6.81 8.43 7.45
C GLY A 114 -6.59 9.69 8.30
N HIS A 115 -7.57 10.08 9.11
CA HIS A 115 -7.42 11.23 10.01
C HIS A 115 -6.47 10.91 11.17
N LEU A 116 -6.43 9.66 11.64
CA LEU A 116 -5.47 9.25 12.67
C LEU A 116 -4.03 9.38 12.15
N ILE A 117 -3.80 9.04 10.88
CA ILE A 117 -2.50 9.22 10.23
C ILE A 117 -2.16 10.71 10.11
N ASP A 118 -3.12 11.55 9.72
CA ASP A 118 -2.91 13.00 9.61
C ASP A 118 -2.57 13.65 10.97
N ILE A 119 -3.22 13.19 12.05
CA ILE A 119 -2.97 13.68 13.43
C ILE A 119 -1.56 13.27 13.89
N ALA A 120 -1.17 12.02 13.68
CA ALA A 120 0.12 11.48 14.12
C ALA A 120 1.30 11.93 13.25
N GLY A 121 1.02 12.18 11.97
CA GLY A 121 2.02 12.31 10.92
C GLY A 121 2.50 10.95 10.40
N TYR A 122 2.76 10.90 9.09
CA TYR A 122 3.15 9.65 8.44
C TYR A 122 4.42 8.99 8.99
N PRO A 123 5.52 9.72 9.30
CA PRO A 123 6.72 9.09 9.86
C PRO A 123 6.46 8.34 11.16
N LYS A 124 5.70 8.96 12.08
CA LYS A 124 5.36 8.32 13.37
C LYS A 124 4.40 7.16 13.20
N PHE A 125 3.43 7.28 12.30
CA PHE A 125 2.57 6.19 11.90
C PHE A 125 3.39 5.00 11.38
N LYS A 126 4.30 5.23 10.40
CA LYS A 126 5.15 4.20 9.79
C LYS A 126 5.99 3.46 10.84
N GLU A 127 6.63 4.22 11.74
CA GLU A 127 7.41 3.68 12.85
C GLU A 127 6.58 2.70 13.71
N LEU A 128 5.42 3.14 14.18
CA LEU A 128 4.59 2.35 15.11
C LEU A 128 3.89 1.16 14.43
N ILE A 129 3.52 1.30 13.16
CA ILE A 129 2.84 0.21 12.42
C ILE A 129 3.81 -0.91 12.04
N LEU A 130 5.06 -0.57 11.75
CA LEU A 130 6.07 -1.55 11.34
C LEU A 130 6.91 -2.08 12.51
N ASP A 131 6.64 -1.62 13.73
CA ASP A 131 7.35 -2.10 14.91
C ASP A 131 7.19 -3.60 15.09
N GLY A 132 8.32 -4.32 15.07
CA GLY A 132 8.39 -5.77 15.17
C GLY A 132 7.77 -6.54 13.99
N VAL A 133 7.43 -5.91 12.88
CA VAL A 133 6.88 -6.59 11.69
C VAL A 133 8.00 -7.16 10.84
N GLU A 134 7.99 -8.47 10.61
CA GLU A 134 8.91 -9.13 9.69
C GLU A 134 8.45 -9.00 8.24
N LEU A 135 9.07 -8.09 7.50
CA LEU A 135 8.78 -7.87 6.09
C LEU A 135 9.61 -8.82 5.21
N ASN A 136 8.95 -9.46 4.25
CA ASN A 136 9.61 -10.27 3.23
C ASN A 136 10.40 -9.39 2.23
N PRO A 137 11.42 -9.94 1.52
CA PRO A 137 12.28 -9.17 0.61
C PRO A 137 11.55 -8.52 -0.57
N GLU A 138 10.40 -9.04 -0.98
CA GLU A 138 9.59 -8.48 -2.06
C GLU A 138 8.68 -7.34 -1.59
N CYS A 139 8.59 -7.11 -0.28
CA CYS A 139 7.71 -6.07 0.28
C CYS A 139 8.19 -4.69 -0.13
N LEU A 140 7.25 -3.88 -0.60
CA LEU A 140 7.46 -2.46 -0.87
C LEU A 140 6.71 -1.65 0.18
N VAL A 141 7.41 -0.74 0.83
CA VAL A 141 6.88 0.19 1.83
C VAL A 141 6.89 1.60 1.23
N ALA A 142 5.79 2.32 1.30
CA ALA A 142 5.76 3.70 0.84
C ALA A 142 6.75 4.58 1.63
N GLU A 143 7.52 5.38 0.90
CA GLU A 143 8.43 6.36 1.52
C GLU A 143 7.63 7.48 2.17
N GLU A 144 6.61 7.97 1.45
CA GLU A 144 5.77 9.07 1.84
C GLU A 144 4.30 8.75 1.57
N LEU A 145 3.42 9.27 2.41
CA LEU A 145 1.99 9.31 2.17
C LEU A 145 1.50 10.74 2.40
N TYR A 146 0.92 11.32 1.37
CA TYR A 146 0.31 12.64 1.46
C TYR A 146 -1.00 12.69 0.68
N TRP A 147 -1.85 13.61 1.05
CA TRP A 147 -3.09 13.92 0.36
C TRP A 147 -3.12 15.40 0.01
N THR A 148 -3.75 15.73 -1.10
CA THR A 148 -3.89 17.11 -1.56
C THR A 148 -4.69 17.96 -0.56
N GLU A 149 -4.56 19.28 -0.65
CA GLU A 149 -5.31 20.21 0.22
C GLU A 149 -6.83 19.96 0.19
N SER A 150 -7.39 19.67 -0.99
CA SER A 150 -8.81 19.34 -1.12
C SER A 150 -9.19 18.06 -0.39
N GLU A 151 -8.31 17.06 -0.37
CA GLU A 151 -8.49 15.81 0.37
C GLU A 151 -8.31 15.99 1.87
N GLN A 152 -7.54 16.99 2.31
CA GLN A 152 -7.28 17.32 3.72
C GLN A 152 -8.30 18.27 4.34
N ARG A 153 -9.06 19.01 3.55
CA ARG A 153 -10.04 20.02 4.05
C ARG A 153 -10.97 19.50 5.14
N ALA A 154 -11.30 18.21 5.10
CA ALA A 154 -12.13 17.58 6.12
C ALA A 154 -11.43 17.45 7.50
N ASN A 155 -10.13 17.70 7.56
CA ASN A 155 -9.32 17.54 8.78
C ASN A 155 -9.06 18.86 9.50
N ILE A 156 -9.60 19.96 8.98
CA ILE A 156 -9.36 21.33 9.52
C ILE A 156 -9.70 21.45 11.02
N HIS A 157 -10.65 20.64 11.51
CA HIS A 157 -11.06 20.62 12.91
C HIS A 157 -10.23 19.68 13.78
N LEU A 158 -9.37 18.86 13.19
CA LEU A 158 -8.53 17.92 13.93
C LEU A 158 -7.38 18.69 14.62
N LYS A 159 -7.15 18.37 15.87
CA LYS A 159 -6.05 18.93 16.64
C LYS A 159 -4.75 18.17 16.30
N PRO A 160 -3.60 18.86 16.20
CA PRO A 160 -2.31 18.21 16.07
C PRO A 160 -2.02 17.25 17.23
N LEU A 161 -1.23 16.20 16.97
CA LEU A 161 -0.89 15.18 17.96
C LEU A 161 -0.26 15.75 19.24
N GLU A 162 0.59 16.77 19.11
CA GLU A 162 1.25 17.45 20.23
C GLU A 162 0.27 18.06 21.25
N GLN A 163 -0.93 18.38 20.78
CA GLN A 163 -2.00 18.88 21.67
C GLN A 163 -2.78 17.75 22.35
N HIS A 164 -2.65 16.52 21.84
CA HIS A 164 -3.34 15.36 22.36
C HIS A 164 -2.47 14.56 23.34
N LYS A 165 -1.15 14.47 23.09
CA LYS A 165 -0.27 13.55 23.83
C LYS A 165 1.14 14.04 24.00
N LYS A 166 1.65 13.84 25.21
CA LYS A 166 3.06 14.02 25.58
C LYS A 166 3.83 12.71 25.68
N ALA A 167 3.17 11.55 25.67
CA ALA A 167 3.78 10.24 25.85
C ALA A 167 3.39 9.28 24.69
N GLY A 168 4.28 8.37 24.35
CA GLY A 168 4.01 7.31 23.41
C GLY A 168 3.00 6.27 23.93
N PRO A 169 2.60 5.27 23.11
CA PRO A 169 1.75 4.18 23.55
C PRO A 169 2.43 3.45 24.72
N GLN A 170 1.67 3.16 25.76
CA GLN A 170 2.13 2.30 26.84
C GLN A 170 2.10 0.85 26.34
N ASN A 171 3.19 0.14 26.51
CA ASN A 171 3.29 -1.27 26.18
C ASN A 171 2.40 -2.13 27.07
#